data_71b75c9f01efef5e9b79d246068fac6a
#
_entry.id   71b75c9f01efef5e9b79d246068fac6a
#
_cell.length_a   1.000
_cell.length_b   1.000
_cell.length_c   1.000
_cell.angle_alpha   90.00
_cell.angle_beta   90.00
_cell.angle_gamma   90.00
#
_symmetry.space_group_name_H-M   'P 1'
#
loop_
_entity.id
_entity.type
_entity.pdbx_description
1 polymer ?
#
loop_
_entity_poly.entity_id
_entity_poly.type
_entity_poly.pdbx_seq_one_letter_code
_entity_poly.pdbx_strand_id
1 'polypeptide(L)'
;YRKICIARATDPKIRDNAQRGGTITALLKFLLHKRIVRAVIVAEADENWKPYPKVIVNPRDLLKAQKTKYTPCPQLIGVQDALKRWAISDVAFVGTPCEVQALRAIKFSPLGVLRVSDSVRFIIGTFCYGTYSYTDLFIKYLLEKHHIIPASITKIYLDTFRW
;
A
#
# COMPACT_ATOMS: atom_id res chain seq x y z
N TYR A 1 10.09 18.04 -9.08
CA TYR A 1 8.72 17.66 -9.44
C TYR A 1 8.25 18.42 -10.67
N ARG A 2 7.34 17.82 -11.45
CA ARG A 2 6.84 18.43 -12.68
C ARG A 2 5.51 19.16 -12.47
N LYS A 3 4.66 18.66 -11.57
CA LYS A 3 3.31 19.22 -11.32
C LYS A 3 2.85 18.85 -9.91
N ILE A 4 2.11 19.76 -9.28
CA ILE A 4 1.38 19.53 -8.03
C ILE A 4 -0.10 19.66 -8.36
N CYS A 5 -0.93 18.74 -7.90
CA CYS A 5 -2.37 18.79 -8.11
C CYS A 5 -3.12 18.14 -6.93
N ILE A 6 -4.36 18.55 -6.75
CA ILE A 6 -5.31 17.91 -5.82
C ILE A 6 -6.20 17.01 -6.66
N ALA A 7 -6.39 15.77 -6.21
CA ALA A 7 -7.20 14.81 -6.92
C ALA A 7 -8.04 13.95 -5.97
N ARG A 8 -9.19 13.48 -6.46
CA ARG A 8 -10.04 12.50 -5.78
C ARG A 8 -10.64 11.52 -6.77
N ALA A 9 -11.00 10.33 -6.32
CA ALA A 9 -11.72 9.36 -7.12
C ALA A 9 -13.10 9.90 -7.51
N THR A 10 -13.51 9.69 -8.75
CA THR A 10 -14.87 9.99 -9.23
C THR A 10 -15.87 8.92 -8.81
N ASP A 11 -15.42 7.66 -8.70
CA ASP A 11 -16.24 6.53 -8.24
C ASP A 11 -16.57 6.67 -6.75
N PRO A 12 -17.87 6.83 -6.37
CA PRO A 12 -18.28 6.98 -4.97
C PRO A 12 -17.85 5.80 -4.10
N LYS A 13 -17.95 4.56 -4.60
CA LYS A 13 -17.56 3.35 -3.84
C LYS A 13 -16.10 3.36 -3.43
N ILE A 14 -15.23 3.85 -4.32
CA ILE A 14 -13.81 4.01 -3.99
C ILE A 14 -13.62 5.14 -2.97
N ARG A 15 -14.30 6.26 -3.15
CA ARG A 15 -14.14 7.44 -2.32
C ARG A 15 -14.61 7.21 -0.87
N ASP A 16 -15.77 6.59 -0.70
CA ASP A 16 -16.38 6.38 0.61
C ASP A 16 -15.61 5.36 1.46
N ASN A 17 -15.04 4.34 0.81
CA ASN A 17 -14.22 3.34 1.50
C ASN A 17 -12.76 3.80 1.72
N ALA A 18 -12.30 4.85 1.05
CA ALA A 18 -10.92 5.32 1.15
C ALA A 18 -10.64 6.07 2.46
N GLN A 19 -9.36 6.17 2.82
CA GLN A 19 -8.90 7.00 3.95
C GLN A 19 -9.10 8.50 3.67
N ARG A 20 -8.84 8.91 2.44
CA ARG A 20 -8.97 10.28 1.93
C ARG A 20 -9.71 10.21 0.59
N GLY A 21 -9.24 10.90 -0.46
CA GLY A 21 -9.91 10.99 -1.76
C GLY A 21 -9.90 9.73 -2.65
N GLY A 22 -9.22 8.65 -2.27
CA GLY A 22 -9.22 7.38 -3.03
C GLY A 22 -8.42 7.39 -4.33
N THR A 23 -7.59 8.40 -4.56
CA THR A 23 -6.86 8.61 -5.82
C THR A 23 -5.97 7.43 -6.18
N ILE A 24 -5.21 6.89 -5.21
CA ILE A 24 -4.32 5.74 -5.46
C ILE A 24 -5.12 4.54 -5.95
N THR A 25 -6.20 4.18 -5.26
CA THR A 25 -7.06 3.06 -5.67
C THR A 25 -7.65 3.27 -7.07
N ALA A 26 -8.08 4.49 -7.39
CA ALA A 26 -8.60 4.82 -8.72
C ALA A 26 -7.53 4.67 -9.81
N LEU A 27 -6.30 5.12 -9.56
CA LEU A 27 -5.17 4.94 -10.47
C LEU A 27 -4.84 3.45 -10.68
N LEU A 28 -4.75 2.67 -9.60
CA LEU A 28 -4.48 1.24 -9.67
C LEU A 28 -5.58 0.49 -10.43
N LYS A 29 -6.85 0.84 -10.16
CA LYS A 29 -8.00 0.30 -10.90
C LYS A 29 -7.90 0.60 -12.39
N PHE A 30 -7.52 1.82 -12.75
CA PHE A 30 -7.31 2.22 -14.14
C PHE A 30 -6.18 1.42 -14.78
N LEU A 31 -5.01 1.29 -14.12
CA LEU A 31 -3.86 0.56 -14.64
C LEU A 31 -4.19 -0.92 -14.93
N LEU A 32 -4.89 -1.58 -14.01
CA LEU A 32 -5.34 -2.96 -14.17
C LEU A 32 -6.41 -3.10 -15.25
N HIS A 33 -7.40 -2.20 -15.27
CA HIS A 33 -8.51 -2.27 -16.22
C HIS A 33 -8.05 -2.06 -17.66
N LYS A 34 -7.11 -1.13 -17.86
CA LYS A 34 -6.48 -0.89 -19.15
C LYS A 34 -5.37 -1.88 -19.50
N ARG A 35 -5.12 -2.86 -18.65
CA ARG A 35 -4.03 -3.86 -18.81
C ARG A 35 -2.65 -3.22 -19.02
N ILE A 36 -2.45 -2.02 -18.47
CA ILE A 36 -1.15 -1.33 -18.50
C ILE A 36 -0.16 -2.05 -17.58
N VAL A 37 -0.67 -2.62 -16.50
CA VAL A 37 0.06 -3.56 -15.63
C VAL A 37 -0.76 -4.84 -15.46
N ARG A 38 -0.07 -5.94 -15.18
CA ARG A 38 -0.69 -7.25 -14.96
C ARG A 38 -1.13 -7.45 -13.50
N ALA A 39 -0.43 -6.81 -12.58
CA ALA A 39 -0.77 -6.83 -11.17
C ALA A 39 -0.37 -5.52 -10.47
N VAL A 40 -0.88 -5.32 -9.27
CA VAL A 40 -0.44 -4.25 -8.38
C VAL A 40 -0.04 -4.82 -7.02
N ILE A 41 0.96 -4.21 -6.40
CA ILE A 41 1.48 -4.60 -5.10
C ILE A 41 1.10 -3.52 -4.11
N VAL A 42 0.36 -3.89 -3.08
CA VAL A 42 -0.22 -3.00 -2.08
C VAL A 42 -0.13 -3.64 -0.70
N ALA A 43 -0.27 -2.84 0.36
CA ALA A 43 -0.50 -3.35 1.71
C ALA A 43 -1.98 -3.65 1.91
N GLU A 44 -2.31 -4.88 2.23
CA GLU A 44 -3.61 -5.28 2.78
C GLU A 44 -3.43 -5.54 4.29
N ALA A 45 -4.49 -5.56 5.07
CA ALA A 45 -4.43 -5.94 6.48
C ALA A 45 -5.39 -7.09 6.73
N ASP A 46 -5.04 -7.95 7.68
CA ASP A 46 -5.94 -8.97 8.19
C ASP A 46 -7.03 -8.36 9.08
N GLU A 47 -7.90 -9.19 9.63
CA GLU A 47 -8.98 -8.78 10.52
C GLU A 47 -8.50 -8.06 11.81
N ASN A 48 -7.25 -8.29 12.22
CA ASN A 48 -6.64 -7.64 13.36
C ASN A 48 -5.79 -6.41 12.97
N TRP A 49 -5.94 -5.90 11.75
CA TRP A 49 -5.15 -4.77 11.22
C TRP A 49 -3.66 -5.02 11.05
N LYS A 50 -3.21 -6.27 11.11
CA LYS A 50 -1.81 -6.60 10.83
C LYS A 50 -1.56 -6.57 9.33
N PRO A 51 -0.70 -5.67 8.83
CA PRO A 51 -0.52 -5.51 7.40
C PRO A 51 0.37 -6.60 6.81
N TYR A 52 0.06 -6.95 5.56
CA TYR A 52 0.87 -7.85 4.75
C TYR A 52 0.89 -7.40 3.29
N PRO A 53 1.96 -7.73 2.54
CA PRO A 53 2.03 -7.44 1.12
C PRO A 53 1.04 -8.29 0.35
N LYS A 54 0.32 -7.65 -0.58
CA LYS A 54 -0.66 -8.33 -1.43
C LYS A 54 -0.41 -8.05 -2.90
N VAL A 55 -0.38 -9.11 -3.70
CA VAL A 55 -0.41 -9.03 -5.17
C VAL A 55 -1.86 -9.10 -5.62
N ILE A 56 -2.35 -8.05 -6.26
CA ILE A 56 -3.73 -7.96 -6.76
C ILE A 56 -3.73 -7.92 -8.27
N VAL A 57 -4.44 -8.85 -8.90
CA VAL A 57 -4.68 -8.92 -10.35
C VAL A 57 -6.11 -8.52 -10.73
N ASN A 58 -7.07 -8.74 -9.83
CA ASN A 58 -8.46 -8.36 -10.08
C ASN A 58 -8.75 -6.98 -9.49
N PRO A 59 -9.18 -6.00 -10.31
CA PRO A 59 -9.50 -4.65 -9.83
C PRO A 59 -10.54 -4.57 -8.71
N ARG A 60 -11.40 -5.58 -8.57
CA ARG A 60 -12.44 -5.64 -7.51
C ARG A 60 -11.84 -5.80 -6.12
N ASP A 61 -10.69 -6.45 -6.01
CA ASP A 61 -10.02 -6.70 -4.72
C ASP A 61 -9.30 -5.47 -4.17
N LEU A 62 -9.12 -4.42 -4.98
CA LEU A 62 -8.48 -3.18 -4.55
C LEU A 62 -9.18 -2.49 -3.38
N LEU A 63 -10.48 -2.66 -3.24
CA LEU A 63 -11.26 -2.06 -2.14
C LEU A 63 -10.85 -2.60 -0.76
N LYS A 64 -10.41 -3.85 -0.69
CA LYS A 64 -9.93 -4.49 0.54
C LYS A 64 -8.59 -3.90 1.02
N ALA A 65 -7.75 -3.50 0.07
CA ALA A 65 -6.44 -2.93 0.35
C ALA A 65 -6.47 -1.43 0.68
N GLN A 66 -7.63 -0.79 0.62
CA GLN A 66 -7.78 0.63 0.97
C GLN A 66 -7.51 0.89 2.45
N LYS A 67 -7.49 2.15 2.83
CA LYS A 67 -7.22 2.68 4.17
C LYS A 67 -5.72 2.61 4.53
N THR A 68 -5.32 3.51 5.42
CA THR A 68 -3.93 3.59 5.88
C THR A 68 -3.64 2.52 6.92
N LYS A 69 -2.53 1.80 6.75
CA LYS A 69 -1.97 0.88 7.73
C LYS A 69 -0.83 1.60 8.44
N TYR A 70 -0.97 1.81 9.74
CA TYR A 70 -0.02 2.61 10.51
C TYR A 70 1.15 1.81 11.10
N THR A 71 1.19 0.51 10.81
CA THR A 71 2.27 -0.40 11.23
C THR A 71 3.09 -0.86 10.02
N PRO A 72 4.36 -1.23 10.20
CA PRO A 72 5.23 -1.61 9.09
C PRO A 72 4.68 -2.79 8.28
N CYS A 73 4.80 -2.71 6.96
CA CYS A 73 4.48 -3.76 6.02
C CYS A 73 5.66 -4.00 5.08
N PRO A 74 6.20 -5.22 4.97
CA PRO A 74 7.35 -5.50 4.10
C PRO A 74 6.94 -5.66 2.64
N GLN A 75 6.46 -4.60 1.99
CA GLN A 75 5.84 -4.65 0.67
C GLN A 75 6.77 -5.12 -0.46
N LEU A 76 8.09 -4.95 -0.30
CA LEU A 76 9.06 -5.45 -1.30
C LEU A 76 9.00 -6.97 -1.48
N ILE A 77 8.58 -7.71 -0.45
CA ILE A 77 8.34 -9.16 -0.57
C ILE A 77 7.26 -9.43 -1.62
N GLY A 78 6.25 -8.58 -1.74
CA GLY A 78 5.20 -8.69 -2.75
C GLY A 78 5.72 -8.62 -4.19
N VAL A 79 6.82 -7.88 -4.43
CA VAL A 79 7.49 -7.87 -5.75
C VAL A 79 8.11 -9.23 -6.05
N GLN A 80 8.76 -9.82 -5.06
CA GLN A 80 9.32 -11.17 -5.17
C GLN A 80 8.23 -12.22 -5.40
N ASP A 81 7.12 -12.13 -4.68
CA ASP A 81 5.99 -13.04 -4.82
C ASP A 81 5.35 -12.93 -6.22
N ALA A 82 5.16 -11.72 -6.74
CA ALA A 82 4.65 -11.52 -8.08
C ALA A 82 5.52 -12.24 -9.13
N LEU A 83 6.84 -12.12 -9.02
CA LEU A 83 7.79 -12.73 -9.94
C LEU A 83 7.91 -14.24 -9.78
N LYS A 84 8.11 -14.72 -8.53
CA LYS A 84 8.46 -16.11 -8.26
C LYS A 84 7.25 -17.04 -8.20
N ARG A 85 6.16 -16.59 -7.56
CA ARG A 85 4.96 -17.41 -7.36
C ARG A 85 3.95 -17.28 -8.49
N TRP A 86 3.82 -16.08 -9.04
CA TRP A 86 2.79 -15.77 -10.03
C TRP A 86 3.33 -15.62 -11.45
N ALA A 87 4.66 -15.62 -11.61
CA ALA A 87 5.34 -15.38 -12.90
C ALA A 87 4.80 -14.10 -13.60
N ILE A 88 4.51 -13.05 -12.80
CA ILE A 88 3.99 -11.78 -13.28
C ILE A 88 5.11 -10.75 -13.27
N SER A 89 5.41 -10.23 -14.43
CA SER A 89 6.13 -8.98 -14.67
C SER A 89 5.12 -7.85 -14.99
N ASP A 90 5.58 -6.63 -15.14
CA ASP A 90 4.73 -5.45 -15.38
C ASP A 90 3.75 -5.16 -14.24
N VAL A 91 4.31 -4.88 -13.07
CA VAL A 91 3.53 -4.55 -11.88
C VAL A 91 3.58 -3.05 -11.56
N ALA A 92 2.56 -2.55 -10.87
CA ALA A 92 2.61 -1.27 -10.18
C ALA A 92 2.82 -1.52 -8.69
N PHE A 93 3.73 -0.75 -8.08
CA PHE A 93 4.07 -0.84 -6.68
C PHE A 93 3.58 0.42 -5.95
N VAL A 94 2.92 0.24 -4.82
CA VAL A 94 2.55 1.33 -3.91
C VAL A 94 3.36 1.15 -2.63
N GLY A 95 4.07 2.18 -2.20
CA GLY A 95 4.91 2.07 -1.02
C GLY A 95 5.18 3.40 -0.34
N THR A 96 5.69 3.31 0.87
CA THR A 96 6.20 4.44 1.65
C THR A 96 7.55 4.92 1.09
N PRO A 97 8.05 6.12 1.47
CA PRO A 97 9.29 6.64 0.91
C PRO A 97 10.49 5.72 1.09
N CYS A 98 10.62 5.05 2.24
CA CYS A 98 11.70 4.09 2.50
C CYS A 98 11.64 2.87 1.57
N GLU A 99 10.44 2.36 1.29
CA GLU A 99 10.24 1.23 0.36
C GLU A 99 10.52 1.63 -1.09
N VAL A 100 10.09 2.83 -1.48
CA VAL A 100 10.40 3.41 -2.80
C VAL A 100 11.91 3.59 -2.96
N GLN A 101 12.58 4.09 -1.93
CA GLN A 101 14.03 4.25 -1.94
C GLN A 101 14.75 2.90 -2.05
N ALA A 102 14.32 1.90 -1.28
CA ALA A 102 14.89 0.55 -1.33
C ALA A 102 14.70 -0.09 -2.72
N LEU A 103 13.52 0.05 -3.32
CA LEU A 103 13.24 -0.47 -4.67
C LEU A 103 14.13 0.23 -5.72
N ARG A 104 14.33 1.53 -5.60
CA ARG A 104 15.24 2.28 -6.48
C ARG A 104 16.71 1.88 -6.27
N ALA A 105 17.13 1.65 -5.03
CA ALA A 105 18.47 1.17 -4.73
C ALA A 105 18.74 -0.19 -5.40
N ILE A 106 17.77 -1.11 -5.37
CA ILE A 106 17.85 -2.39 -6.10
C ILE A 106 18.04 -2.14 -7.61
N LYS A 107 17.31 -1.18 -8.18
CA LYS A 107 17.37 -0.87 -9.60
C LYS A 107 18.73 -0.31 -10.04
N PHE A 108 19.37 0.49 -9.21
CA PHE A 108 20.64 1.14 -9.54
C PHE A 108 21.88 0.41 -8.98
N SER A 109 21.69 -0.70 -8.26
CA SER A 109 22.78 -1.50 -7.74
C SER A 109 23.50 -2.25 -8.87
N PRO A 110 24.82 -2.15 -8.97
CA PRO A 110 25.60 -2.93 -9.93
C PRO A 110 25.53 -4.44 -9.68
N LEU A 111 25.17 -4.85 -8.46
CA LEU A 111 24.92 -6.24 -8.07
C LEU A 111 23.41 -6.58 -8.15
N GLY A 112 22.62 -5.67 -8.72
CA GLY A 112 21.16 -5.68 -8.63
C GLY A 112 20.53 -6.91 -9.27
N VAL A 113 19.47 -7.37 -8.63
CA VAL A 113 18.56 -8.37 -9.19
C VAL A 113 17.71 -7.65 -10.24
N LEU A 114 18.28 -7.42 -11.42
CA LEU A 114 17.66 -6.67 -12.52
C LEU A 114 16.18 -7.08 -12.77
N ARG A 115 15.88 -8.39 -12.65
CA ARG A 115 14.51 -8.89 -12.82
C ARG A 115 13.51 -8.28 -11.84
N VAL A 116 13.90 -7.96 -10.60
CA VAL A 116 12.99 -7.40 -9.59
C VAL A 116 12.65 -5.97 -9.93
N SER A 117 13.65 -5.16 -10.28
CA SER A 117 13.43 -3.75 -10.59
C SER A 117 12.75 -3.52 -11.93
N ASP A 118 13.09 -4.33 -12.94
CA ASP A 118 12.53 -4.19 -14.28
C ASP A 118 11.08 -4.66 -14.36
N SER A 119 10.66 -5.53 -13.45
CA SER A 119 9.25 -5.93 -13.35
C SER A 119 8.34 -4.81 -12.84
N VAL A 120 8.89 -3.82 -12.14
CA VAL A 120 8.09 -2.72 -11.59
C VAL A 120 8.04 -1.57 -12.59
N ARG A 121 6.89 -1.46 -13.27
CA ARG A 121 6.64 -0.45 -14.29
C ARG A 121 6.25 0.91 -13.71
N PHE A 122 5.48 0.92 -12.62
CA PHE A 122 5.05 2.13 -11.93
C PHE A 122 5.35 2.03 -10.45
N ILE A 123 5.82 3.13 -9.88
CA ILE A 123 6.02 3.30 -8.45
C ILE A 123 5.16 4.47 -8.00
N ILE A 124 4.25 4.21 -7.07
CA ILE A 124 3.39 5.21 -6.45
C ILE A 124 3.85 5.35 -5.00
N GLY A 125 4.55 6.46 -4.71
CA GLY A 125 4.96 6.79 -3.35
C GLY A 125 3.80 7.41 -2.57
N THR A 126 3.58 6.94 -1.35
CA THR A 126 2.67 7.56 -0.39
C THR A 126 3.46 8.45 0.57
N PHE A 127 2.85 9.52 1.06
CA PHE A 127 3.46 10.25 2.17
C PHE A 127 3.44 9.39 3.43
N CYS A 128 4.54 9.42 4.18
CA CYS A 128 4.68 8.73 5.44
C CYS A 128 5.26 9.70 6.47
N TYR A 129 4.56 9.88 7.57
CA TYR A 129 5.03 10.66 8.71
C TYR A 129 5.79 9.77 9.71
N GLY A 130 5.39 8.50 9.80
CA GLY A 130 5.98 7.51 10.68
C GLY A 130 5.15 6.24 10.72
N THR A 131 5.67 5.23 11.39
CA THR A 131 4.99 3.97 11.64
C THR A 131 5.07 3.63 13.12
N TYR A 132 4.08 2.90 13.61
CA TYR A 132 4.01 2.45 15.00
C TYR A 132 4.26 0.96 15.06
N SER A 133 4.87 0.49 16.14
CA SER A 133 4.90 -0.94 16.43
C SER A 133 3.46 -1.46 16.55
N TYR A 134 3.20 -2.64 15.98
CA TYR A 134 1.88 -3.27 16.10
C TYR A 134 1.53 -3.51 17.58
N THR A 135 2.49 -3.99 18.37
CA THR A 135 2.31 -4.24 19.79
C THR A 135 1.96 -2.96 20.54
N ASP A 136 2.66 -1.85 20.28
CA ASP A 136 2.40 -0.62 21.03
C ASP A 136 1.08 0.03 20.63
N LEU A 137 0.74 0.06 19.33
CA LEU A 137 -0.50 0.68 18.87
C LEU A 137 -1.73 -0.20 19.14
N PHE A 138 -1.73 -1.45 18.65
CA PHE A 138 -2.93 -2.29 18.68
C PHE A 138 -3.09 -3.06 19.99
N ILE A 139 -2.01 -3.54 20.60
CA ILE A 139 -2.11 -4.31 21.83
C ILE A 139 -2.12 -3.39 23.03
N LYS A 140 -1.02 -2.66 23.31
CA LYS A 140 -0.92 -1.86 24.54
C LYS A 140 -1.87 -0.67 24.54
N TYR A 141 -1.91 0.11 23.45
CA TYR A 141 -2.69 1.35 23.44
C TYR A 141 -4.18 1.09 23.19
N LEU A 142 -4.55 0.38 22.13
CA LEU A 142 -5.96 0.17 21.79
C LEU A 142 -6.60 -0.90 22.66
N LEU A 143 -6.01 -2.11 22.75
CA LEU A 143 -6.65 -3.22 23.46
C LEU A 143 -6.50 -3.09 24.97
N GLU A 144 -5.29 -2.98 25.53
CA GLU A 144 -5.09 -2.99 26.99
C GLU A 144 -5.54 -1.69 27.65
N LYS A 145 -5.17 -0.54 27.08
CA LYS A 145 -5.48 0.76 27.70
C LYS A 145 -6.90 1.26 27.41
N HIS A 146 -7.39 1.06 26.18
CA HIS A 146 -8.69 1.58 25.75
C HIS A 146 -9.76 0.51 25.55
N HIS A 147 -9.43 -0.77 25.76
CA HIS A 147 -10.34 -1.91 25.59
C HIS A 147 -10.99 -2.00 24.22
N ILE A 148 -10.29 -1.51 23.19
CA ILE A 148 -10.75 -1.54 21.80
C ILE A 148 -10.15 -2.78 21.12
N ILE A 149 -11.01 -3.71 20.71
CA ILE A 149 -10.60 -4.92 20.00
C ILE A 149 -10.23 -4.55 18.55
N PRO A 150 -9.03 -4.88 18.05
CA PRO A 150 -8.61 -4.52 16.69
C PRO A 150 -9.61 -4.93 15.61
N ALA A 151 -10.20 -6.11 15.70
CA ALA A 151 -11.18 -6.62 14.74
C ALA A 151 -12.50 -5.79 14.67
N SER A 152 -12.81 -5.00 15.71
CA SER A 152 -13.98 -4.12 15.70
C SER A 152 -13.76 -2.79 14.98
N ILE A 153 -12.50 -2.50 14.64
CA ILE A 153 -12.13 -1.21 14.07
C ILE A 153 -12.44 -1.18 12.58
N THR A 154 -13.24 -0.23 12.16
CA THR A 154 -13.55 -0.04 10.74
C THR A 154 -12.60 0.93 10.05
N LYS A 155 -12.07 1.92 10.79
CA LYS A 155 -11.20 2.96 10.25
C LYS A 155 -10.40 3.64 11.36
N ILE A 156 -9.13 3.94 11.12
CA ILE A 156 -8.26 4.67 12.05
C ILE A 156 -7.82 5.97 11.39
N TYR A 157 -7.92 7.06 12.14
CA TYR A 157 -7.30 8.34 11.81
C TYR A 157 -6.33 8.71 12.91
N LEU A 158 -5.06 8.85 12.57
CA LEU A 158 -4.09 9.44 13.48
C LEU A 158 -3.95 10.91 13.09
N ASP A 159 -4.43 11.78 13.95
CA ASP A 159 -4.31 13.22 13.78
C ASP A 159 -2.98 13.68 14.40
N THR A 160 -2.02 13.93 13.52
CA THR A 160 -0.66 14.33 13.93
C THR A 160 -0.52 15.83 14.11
N PHE A 161 -1.59 16.62 13.90
CA PHE A 161 -1.56 18.08 13.89
C PHE A 161 -2.35 18.76 15.02
N ARG A 162 -2.71 18.05 16.06
CA ARG A 162 -3.19 18.68 17.29
C ARG A 162 -1.99 18.99 18.18
N TRP A 163 -1.50 20.20 18.09
CA TRP A 163 -0.62 20.83 19.06
C TRP A 163 -1.46 21.45 20.17
#